data_5eccb52a22605a17d244ab75edf4d188
#
_entry.id   5eccb52a22605a17d244ab75edf4d188
#
_cell.length_a   1.000
_cell.length_b   1.000
_cell.length_c   1.000
_cell.angle_alpha   90.00
_cell.angle_beta   90.00
_cell.angle_gamma   90.00
#
_symmetry.space_group_name_H-M   'P 1'
#
loop_
_entity.id
_entity.type
_entity.pdbx_description
1 polymer ?
#
loop_
_entity_poly.entity_id
_entity_poly.type
_entity_poly.pdbx_seq_one_letter_code
_entity_poly.pdbx_strand_id
1 'polypeptide(L)'
;MTEMQRLQQPFKPDELEWRVGPTNGDKTKGIALAYVTNRAIQNRLDDVFGVFGWQNEYLPWKGTSQLCGISVKHDGEWVTKWDGADDSDMEAVKGGLSDSMKRAAVQWGIGRYLYNLPNVWCPIEPMGRSYKLVSPPALPAWALPEGYEQPKQTPPKQPAPPPAPETPAEPKPRTAAQAKTITEIVELIGLSDKDRDKYIAEWIPNRGKTLTLFEAKTVIERLRELQKSLEGDK
;
A
#
# COMPACT_ATOMS: atom_id res chain seq x y z
N MET A 1 -8.59 16.53 -36.05
CA MET A 1 -8.22 16.78 -34.63
C MET A 1 -7.02 17.72 -34.61
N THR A 2 -7.09 18.83 -33.89
CA THR A 2 -5.99 19.80 -33.75
C THR A 2 -4.87 19.26 -32.83
N GLU A 3 -3.67 19.85 -32.88
CA GLU A 3 -2.57 19.49 -31.95
C GLU A 3 -3.02 19.61 -30.50
N MET A 4 -3.72 20.68 -30.14
CA MET A 4 -4.25 20.89 -28.80
C MET A 4 -5.21 19.78 -28.38
N GLN A 5 -6.11 19.35 -29.26
CA GLN A 5 -7.01 18.23 -28.98
C GLN A 5 -6.26 16.92 -28.80
N ARG A 6 -5.22 16.68 -29.59
CA ARG A 6 -4.34 15.48 -29.45
C ARG A 6 -3.58 15.48 -28.14
N LEU A 7 -3.05 16.62 -27.69
CA LEU A 7 -2.38 16.73 -26.38
C LEU A 7 -3.29 16.44 -25.21
N GLN A 8 -4.57 16.83 -25.31
CA GLN A 8 -5.56 16.71 -24.24
C GLN A 8 -6.25 15.35 -24.18
N GLN A 9 -6.02 14.47 -25.14
CA GLN A 9 -6.66 13.15 -25.15
C GLN A 9 -6.31 12.35 -23.90
N PRO A 10 -7.27 11.62 -23.33
CA PRO A 10 -7.00 10.68 -22.25
C PRO A 10 -5.90 9.68 -22.60
N PHE A 11 -5.23 9.19 -21.58
CA PHE A 11 -4.23 8.12 -21.66
C PHE A 11 -4.88 6.77 -21.40
N LYS A 12 -4.25 5.70 -21.89
CA LYS A 12 -4.64 4.34 -21.54
C LYS A 12 -4.33 4.08 -20.06
N PRO A 13 -5.05 3.19 -19.37
CA PRO A 13 -4.80 2.88 -17.97
C PRO A 13 -3.37 2.40 -17.66
N ASP A 14 -2.71 1.71 -18.59
CA ASP A 14 -1.33 1.24 -18.47
C ASP A 14 -0.26 2.34 -18.64
N GLU A 15 -0.65 3.52 -19.12
CA GLU A 15 0.19 4.72 -19.18
C GLU A 15 0.10 5.57 -17.90
N LEU A 16 -0.76 5.18 -16.96
CA LEU A 16 -0.98 5.88 -15.70
C LEU A 16 -0.29 5.16 -14.53
N GLU A 17 0.24 5.95 -13.61
CA GLU A 17 0.69 5.51 -12.30
C GLU A 17 -0.34 5.90 -11.25
N TRP A 18 -0.52 5.04 -10.25
CA TRP A 18 -1.39 5.31 -9.14
C TRP A 18 -0.61 5.43 -7.84
N ARG A 19 -0.91 6.45 -7.06
CA ARG A 19 -0.31 6.67 -5.73
C ARG A 19 -1.42 6.77 -4.68
N VAL A 20 -1.06 6.47 -3.44
CA VAL A 20 -1.94 6.67 -2.29
C VAL A 20 -1.82 8.13 -1.86
N GLY A 21 -2.94 8.85 -1.87
CA GLY A 21 -3.08 10.18 -1.31
C GLY A 21 -3.40 10.13 0.20
N PRO A 22 -4.23 11.06 0.71
CA PRO A 22 -4.67 11.04 2.10
C PRO A 22 -5.26 9.69 2.51
N THR A 23 -4.91 9.22 3.71
CA THR A 23 -5.39 7.95 4.27
C THR A 23 -6.44 8.19 5.36
N ASN A 24 -7.30 7.20 5.59
CA ASN A 24 -8.19 7.20 6.75
C ASN A 24 -7.39 6.98 8.05
N GLY A 25 -8.03 7.23 9.21
CA GLY A 25 -7.37 7.11 10.53
C GLY A 25 -6.75 5.74 10.79
N ASP A 26 -7.39 4.67 10.36
CA ASP A 26 -6.95 3.28 10.57
C ASP A 26 -5.91 2.83 9.52
N LYS A 27 -5.59 3.67 8.54
CA LYS A 27 -4.66 3.38 7.43
C LYS A 27 -5.02 2.09 6.66
N THR A 28 -6.31 1.81 6.54
CA THR A 28 -6.87 0.68 5.78
C THR A 28 -7.32 1.10 4.38
N LYS A 29 -7.59 2.41 4.18
CA LYS A 29 -7.99 3.00 2.92
C LYS A 29 -7.26 4.31 2.66
N GLY A 30 -7.01 4.60 1.39
CA GLY A 30 -6.46 5.86 0.93
C GLY A 30 -7.14 6.34 -0.35
N ILE A 31 -7.07 7.65 -0.61
CA ILE A 31 -7.56 8.22 -1.86
C ILE A 31 -6.59 7.81 -2.97
N ALA A 32 -7.12 7.23 -4.04
CA ALA A 32 -6.34 6.89 -5.22
C ALA A 32 -6.08 8.15 -6.07
N LEU A 33 -4.80 8.45 -6.32
CA LEU A 33 -4.36 9.57 -7.15
C LEU A 33 -3.70 9.03 -8.42
N ALA A 34 -4.19 9.44 -9.59
CA ALA A 34 -3.66 9.05 -10.89
C ALA A 34 -2.65 10.09 -11.42
N TYR A 35 -1.57 9.62 -12.00
CA TYR A 35 -0.53 10.43 -12.63
C TYR A 35 -0.15 9.85 -13.99
N VAL A 36 0.14 10.71 -14.96
CA VAL A 36 0.73 10.27 -16.23
C VAL A 36 2.21 9.94 -16.01
N THR A 37 2.70 8.88 -16.63
CA THR A 37 4.15 8.57 -16.60
C THR A 37 4.90 9.56 -17.49
N ASN A 38 6.18 9.85 -17.17
CA ASN A 38 7.00 10.71 -18.04
C ASN A 38 7.17 10.13 -19.45
N ARG A 39 7.24 8.80 -19.57
CA ARG A 39 7.31 8.16 -20.90
C ARG A 39 6.05 8.41 -21.72
N ALA A 40 4.89 8.32 -21.10
CA ALA A 40 3.61 8.60 -21.79
C ALA A 40 3.54 10.07 -22.22
N ILE A 41 4.08 11.01 -21.42
CA ILE A 41 4.19 12.42 -21.78
C ILE A 41 5.12 12.59 -23.01
N GLN A 42 6.30 11.99 -22.99
CA GLN A 42 7.27 12.06 -24.09
C GLN A 42 6.68 11.45 -25.36
N ASN A 43 6.09 10.25 -25.30
CA ASN A 43 5.43 9.62 -26.44
C ASN A 43 4.32 10.52 -27.00
N ARG A 44 3.53 11.16 -26.16
CA ARG A 44 2.45 12.08 -26.59
C ARG A 44 3.03 13.30 -27.31
N LEU A 45 4.13 13.85 -26.84
CA LEU A 45 4.81 14.98 -27.48
C LEU A 45 5.42 14.55 -28.84
N ASP A 46 6.04 13.37 -28.89
CA ASP A 46 6.56 12.78 -30.13
C ASP A 46 5.46 12.53 -31.15
N ASP A 47 4.32 11.97 -30.71
CA ASP A 47 3.15 11.70 -31.57
C ASP A 47 2.55 12.99 -32.17
N VAL A 48 2.51 14.06 -31.37
CA VAL A 48 1.86 15.32 -31.79
C VAL A 48 2.76 16.18 -32.65
N PHE A 49 4.03 16.35 -32.25
CA PHE A 49 4.97 17.30 -32.84
C PHE A 49 6.14 16.64 -33.59
N GLY A 50 6.31 15.32 -33.47
CA GLY A 50 7.50 14.60 -33.90
C GLY A 50 8.68 14.83 -32.94
N VAL A 51 9.68 13.95 -33.00
CA VAL A 51 10.83 13.95 -32.09
C VAL A 51 11.64 15.27 -32.11
N PHE A 52 11.62 16.00 -33.21
CA PHE A 52 12.33 17.28 -33.37
C PHE A 52 11.43 18.51 -33.20
N GLY A 53 10.12 18.29 -32.98
CA GLY A 53 9.15 19.36 -32.85
C GLY A 53 8.91 19.83 -31.41
N TRP A 54 9.56 19.22 -30.44
CA TRP A 54 9.53 19.61 -29.04
C TRP A 54 10.89 19.43 -28.38
N GLN A 55 11.08 20.09 -27.24
CA GLN A 55 12.25 19.93 -26.37
C GLN A 55 11.88 20.27 -24.93
N ASN A 56 12.68 19.82 -23.97
CA ASN A 56 12.53 20.20 -22.58
C ASN A 56 13.87 20.68 -22.01
N GLU A 57 13.78 21.61 -21.05
CA GLU A 57 14.90 22.15 -20.31
C GLU A 57 14.61 22.11 -18.82
N TYR A 58 15.63 21.86 -18.01
CA TYR A 58 15.52 21.89 -16.56
C TYR A 58 16.39 22.99 -15.99
N LEU A 59 15.84 23.76 -15.04
CA LEU A 59 16.55 24.82 -14.35
C LEU A 59 16.39 24.63 -12.84
N PRO A 60 17.46 24.88 -12.05
CA PRO A 60 17.33 24.92 -10.61
C PRO A 60 16.43 26.11 -10.21
N TRP A 61 15.61 25.91 -9.18
CA TRP A 61 14.78 26.96 -8.61
C TRP A 61 15.13 27.15 -7.13
N LYS A 62 14.31 27.82 -6.37
CA LYS A 62 14.55 28.12 -4.96
C LYS A 62 14.78 26.85 -4.13
N GLY A 63 15.84 26.83 -3.32
CA GLY A 63 16.19 25.70 -2.48
C GLY A 63 16.53 24.45 -3.29
N THR A 64 15.78 23.39 -3.08
CA THR A 64 15.93 22.08 -3.75
C THR A 64 14.91 21.87 -4.87
N SER A 65 14.22 22.93 -5.31
CA SER A 65 13.19 22.82 -6.36
C SER A 65 13.80 22.80 -7.76
N GLN A 66 13.11 22.15 -8.68
CA GLN A 66 13.46 22.07 -10.09
C GLN A 66 12.33 22.66 -10.95
N LEU A 67 12.68 23.48 -11.95
CA LEU A 67 11.77 23.88 -13.02
C LEU A 67 11.97 23.00 -14.24
N CYS A 68 10.89 22.65 -14.92
CA CYS A 68 10.89 22.08 -16.24
C CYS A 68 10.17 23.01 -17.20
N GLY A 69 10.84 23.41 -18.30
CA GLY A 69 10.24 24.06 -19.43
C GLY A 69 10.01 23.03 -20.53
N ILE A 70 8.78 22.89 -21.00
CA ILE A 70 8.48 22.13 -22.22
C ILE A 70 8.21 23.13 -23.32
N SER A 71 9.00 23.07 -24.40
CA SER A 71 8.89 23.91 -25.58
C SER A 71 8.38 23.08 -26.76
N VAL A 72 7.45 23.64 -27.50
CA VAL A 72 6.95 23.07 -28.76
C VAL A 72 7.11 24.08 -29.89
N LYS A 73 7.32 23.60 -31.10
CA LYS A 73 7.41 24.45 -32.28
C LYS A 73 6.01 24.69 -32.84
N HIS A 74 5.59 25.95 -32.89
CA HIS A 74 4.29 26.36 -33.40
C HIS A 74 4.48 27.54 -34.36
N ASP A 75 4.00 27.46 -35.57
CA ASP A 75 4.14 28.47 -36.63
C ASP A 75 5.59 28.94 -36.85
N GLY A 76 6.55 28.03 -36.70
CA GLY A 76 7.98 28.32 -36.87
C GLY A 76 8.70 28.83 -35.63
N GLU A 77 7.99 29.19 -34.59
CA GLU A 77 8.51 29.71 -33.33
C GLU A 77 8.45 28.67 -32.18
N TRP A 78 9.37 28.81 -31.22
CA TRP A 78 9.35 27.99 -30.00
C TRP A 78 8.50 28.67 -28.95
N VAL A 79 7.48 27.97 -28.49
CA VAL A 79 6.62 28.37 -27.36
C VAL A 79 6.94 27.50 -26.15
N THR A 80 7.29 28.12 -25.02
CA THR A 80 7.68 27.37 -23.81
C THR A 80 6.71 27.64 -22.67
N LYS A 81 6.34 26.58 -21.94
CA LYS A 81 5.57 26.66 -20.69
C LYS A 81 6.36 25.97 -19.58
N TRP A 82 6.39 26.66 -18.43
CA TRP A 82 7.20 26.25 -17.28
C TRP A 82 6.33 25.85 -16.10
N ASP A 83 6.76 24.83 -15.37
CA ASP A 83 6.25 24.54 -14.03
C ASP A 83 7.35 23.81 -13.23
N GLY A 84 7.21 23.75 -11.91
CA GLY A 84 8.25 23.22 -11.04
C GLY A 84 7.73 22.28 -9.97
N ALA A 85 8.66 21.53 -9.40
CA ALA A 85 8.44 20.66 -8.26
C ALA A 85 9.66 20.69 -7.33
N ASP A 86 9.41 20.43 -6.04
CA ASP A 86 10.48 20.20 -5.09
C ASP A 86 11.13 18.83 -5.30
N ASP A 87 12.37 18.70 -4.86
CA ASP A 87 13.02 17.39 -4.80
C ASP A 87 12.20 16.43 -3.92
N SER A 88 12.14 15.17 -4.32
CA SER A 88 11.43 14.16 -3.54
C SER A 88 12.31 13.62 -2.40
N ASP A 89 11.68 13.12 -1.33
CA ASP A 89 12.39 12.50 -0.19
C ASP A 89 13.19 11.25 -0.57
N MET A 90 12.81 10.60 -1.67
CA MET A 90 13.49 9.43 -2.22
C MET A 90 13.98 9.75 -3.64
N GLU A 91 15.28 9.47 -3.93
CA GLU A 91 15.92 9.79 -5.21
C GLU A 91 15.70 11.27 -5.61
N ALA A 92 16.07 12.20 -4.73
CA ALA A 92 15.75 13.62 -4.76
C ALA A 92 15.79 14.25 -6.19
N VAL A 93 16.94 14.17 -6.86
CA VAL A 93 17.10 14.76 -8.19
C VAL A 93 16.19 14.13 -9.25
N LYS A 94 16.12 12.81 -9.30
CA LYS A 94 15.28 12.09 -10.27
C LYS A 94 13.79 12.36 -10.04
N GLY A 95 13.37 12.41 -8.77
CA GLY A 95 12.01 12.73 -8.40
C GLY A 95 11.62 14.15 -8.77
N GLY A 96 12.45 15.14 -8.43
CA GLY A 96 12.24 16.55 -8.75
C GLY A 96 12.14 16.81 -10.25
N LEU A 97 13.07 16.24 -11.06
CA LEU A 97 13.02 16.34 -12.52
C LEU A 97 11.76 15.66 -13.11
N SER A 98 11.40 14.47 -12.60
CA SER A 98 10.23 13.76 -13.07
C SER A 98 8.93 14.50 -12.75
N ASP A 99 8.78 15.01 -11.55
CA ASP A 99 7.56 15.67 -11.11
C ASP A 99 7.42 17.07 -11.72
N SER A 100 8.53 17.83 -11.92
CA SER A 100 8.51 19.10 -12.64
C SER A 100 8.07 18.92 -14.10
N MET A 101 8.52 17.86 -14.79
CA MET A 101 8.07 17.56 -16.15
C MET A 101 6.57 17.23 -16.22
N LYS A 102 6.06 16.42 -15.29
CA LYS A 102 4.62 16.10 -15.20
C LYS A 102 3.79 17.39 -15.03
N ARG A 103 4.26 18.30 -14.20
CA ARG A 103 3.60 19.59 -13.96
C ARG A 103 3.66 20.51 -15.18
N ALA A 104 4.82 20.61 -15.84
CA ALA A 104 4.97 21.37 -17.08
C ALA A 104 4.06 20.83 -18.19
N ALA A 105 3.92 19.50 -18.29
CA ALA A 105 3.03 18.85 -19.26
C ALA A 105 1.54 19.25 -19.06
N VAL A 106 1.10 19.42 -17.80
CA VAL A 106 -0.26 19.89 -17.48
C VAL A 106 -0.52 21.30 -18.05
N GLN A 107 0.51 22.17 -18.16
CA GLN A 107 0.37 23.49 -18.80
C GLN A 107 0.01 23.38 -20.28
N TRP A 108 0.39 22.28 -20.93
CA TRP A 108 0.05 21.95 -22.32
C TRP A 108 -1.28 21.16 -22.44
N GLY A 109 -1.93 20.85 -21.33
CA GLY A 109 -3.17 20.06 -21.28
C GLY A 109 -2.97 18.55 -21.18
N ILE A 110 -1.71 18.07 -21.22
CA ILE A 110 -1.36 16.65 -21.13
C ILE A 110 -1.68 16.16 -19.72
N GLY A 111 -2.58 15.17 -19.60
CA GLY A 111 -2.98 14.61 -18.30
C GLY A 111 -3.79 15.55 -17.40
N ARG A 112 -4.13 16.77 -17.85
CA ARG A 112 -4.88 17.75 -17.05
C ARG A 112 -6.24 17.23 -16.61
N TYR A 113 -6.90 16.40 -17.40
CA TYR A 113 -8.18 15.79 -17.09
C TYR A 113 -8.17 14.93 -15.82
N LEU A 114 -7.00 14.40 -15.41
CA LEU A 114 -6.87 13.57 -14.21
C LEU A 114 -7.20 14.33 -12.92
N TYR A 115 -7.04 15.66 -12.91
CA TYR A 115 -7.45 16.51 -11.78
C TYR A 115 -8.98 16.58 -11.59
N ASN A 116 -9.74 16.17 -12.58
CA ASN A 116 -11.21 16.11 -12.52
C ASN A 116 -11.72 14.72 -12.10
N LEU A 117 -10.84 13.76 -11.85
CA LEU A 117 -11.24 12.45 -11.35
C LEU A 117 -11.86 12.56 -9.96
N PRO A 118 -12.93 11.82 -9.67
CA PRO A 118 -13.51 11.80 -8.34
C PRO A 118 -12.53 11.18 -7.33
N ASN A 119 -12.56 11.67 -6.10
CA ASN A 119 -11.81 11.07 -5.01
C ASN A 119 -12.40 9.70 -4.66
N VAL A 120 -11.68 8.62 -4.97
CA VAL A 120 -12.10 7.25 -4.68
C VAL A 120 -11.25 6.68 -3.54
N TRP A 121 -11.91 6.25 -2.47
CA TRP A 121 -11.28 5.56 -1.35
C TRP A 121 -11.06 4.09 -1.71
N CYS A 122 -9.82 3.70 -1.86
CA CYS A 122 -9.41 2.33 -2.19
C CYS A 122 -8.71 1.65 -1.01
N PRO A 123 -8.83 0.33 -0.85
CA PRO A 123 -8.03 -0.44 0.09
C PRO A 123 -6.53 -0.24 -0.19
N ILE A 124 -5.75 -0.11 0.87
CA ILE A 124 -4.30 0.06 0.82
C ILE A 124 -3.61 -1.02 1.65
N GLU A 125 -2.38 -1.32 1.29
CA GLU A 125 -1.51 -2.21 2.06
C GLU A 125 -0.12 -1.56 2.28
N PRO A 126 0.57 -1.89 3.37
CA PRO A 126 1.90 -1.36 3.64
C PRO A 126 2.90 -1.74 2.55
N MET A 127 3.76 -0.78 2.17
CA MET A 127 4.87 -0.97 1.26
C MET A 127 6.09 -0.21 1.79
N GLY A 128 6.95 -0.89 2.55
CA GLY A 128 8.07 -0.25 3.24
C GLY A 128 7.61 0.83 4.22
N ARG A 129 8.03 2.07 3.98
CA ARG A 129 7.62 3.24 4.81
C ARG A 129 6.34 3.92 4.31
N SER A 130 5.75 3.46 3.21
CA SER A 130 4.57 4.04 2.58
C SER A 130 3.45 2.99 2.40
N TYR A 131 2.45 3.33 1.61
CA TYR A 131 1.33 2.46 1.27
C TYR A 131 1.18 2.38 -0.23
N LYS A 132 0.68 1.24 -0.72
CA LYS A 132 0.25 1.08 -2.11
C LYS A 132 -1.23 0.70 -2.17
N LEU A 133 -1.88 0.99 -3.28
CA LEU A 133 -3.25 0.54 -3.54
C LEU A 133 -3.25 -0.98 -3.76
N VAL A 134 -4.20 -1.68 -3.15
CA VAL A 134 -4.43 -3.11 -3.43
C VAL A 134 -4.84 -3.29 -4.89
N SER A 135 -5.70 -2.38 -5.39
CA SER A 135 -6.06 -2.26 -6.79
C SER A 135 -6.45 -0.81 -7.11
N PRO A 136 -6.06 -0.26 -8.27
CA PRO A 136 -6.52 1.05 -8.69
C PRO A 136 -8.02 1.01 -9.02
N PRO A 137 -8.76 2.12 -8.85
CA PRO A 137 -10.15 2.20 -9.24
C PRO A 137 -10.30 2.21 -10.77
N ALA A 138 -11.47 1.79 -11.27
CA ALA A 138 -11.82 1.96 -12.67
C ALA A 138 -11.87 3.44 -13.04
N LEU A 139 -11.36 3.79 -14.22
CA LEU A 139 -11.50 5.13 -14.75
C LEU A 139 -12.93 5.31 -15.30
N PRO A 140 -13.54 6.50 -15.10
CA PRO A 140 -14.82 6.80 -15.75
C PRO A 140 -14.65 6.87 -17.29
N ALA A 141 -15.71 6.57 -18.03
CA ALA A 141 -15.67 6.49 -19.49
C ALA A 141 -15.09 7.75 -20.16
N TRP A 142 -15.38 8.94 -19.61
CA TRP A 142 -14.87 10.21 -20.14
C TRP A 142 -13.35 10.39 -19.96
N ALA A 143 -12.73 9.62 -19.07
CA ALA A 143 -11.29 9.65 -18.78
C ALA A 143 -10.52 8.54 -19.53
N LEU A 144 -11.14 7.88 -20.46
CA LEU A 144 -10.56 6.84 -21.32
C LEU A 144 -10.41 7.33 -22.75
N PRO A 145 -9.42 6.83 -23.51
CA PRO A 145 -9.35 7.09 -24.94
C PRO A 145 -10.61 6.63 -25.66
N GLU A 146 -10.96 7.34 -26.73
CA GLU A 146 -12.12 6.99 -27.57
C GLU A 146 -11.98 5.55 -28.08
N GLY A 147 -13.05 4.74 -27.95
CA GLY A 147 -13.06 3.34 -28.36
C GLY A 147 -12.29 2.38 -27.44
N TYR A 148 -11.75 2.85 -26.30
CA TYR A 148 -11.10 1.97 -25.35
C TYR A 148 -12.14 1.23 -24.49
N GLU A 149 -12.25 -0.08 -24.70
CA GLU A 149 -13.02 -0.95 -23.83
C GLU A 149 -12.18 -1.38 -22.63
N GLN A 150 -12.51 -0.88 -21.45
CA GLN A 150 -11.90 -1.41 -20.23
C GLN A 150 -12.23 -2.90 -20.09
N PRO A 151 -11.23 -3.78 -19.86
CA PRO A 151 -11.50 -5.11 -19.37
C PRO A 151 -12.45 -4.98 -18.17
N LYS A 152 -13.59 -5.66 -18.19
CA LYS A 152 -14.50 -5.68 -17.04
C LYS A 152 -13.63 -6.05 -15.83
N GLN A 153 -13.34 -5.06 -14.99
CA GLN A 153 -12.73 -5.37 -13.71
C GLN A 153 -13.72 -6.31 -13.02
N THR A 154 -13.32 -7.56 -12.85
CA THR A 154 -14.00 -8.39 -11.86
C THR A 154 -13.95 -7.55 -10.59
N PRO A 155 -15.09 -7.18 -10.00
CA PRO A 155 -15.10 -6.40 -8.78
C PRO A 155 -14.08 -7.10 -7.84
N PRO A 156 -13.18 -6.36 -7.20
CA PRO A 156 -12.25 -6.96 -6.25
C PRO A 156 -13.11 -7.89 -5.42
N LYS A 157 -12.74 -9.18 -5.42
CA LYS A 157 -13.49 -10.20 -4.66
C LYS A 157 -13.66 -9.55 -3.30
N GLN A 158 -14.89 -9.08 -3.03
CA GLN A 158 -15.18 -8.46 -1.72
C GLN A 158 -14.54 -9.41 -0.74
N PRO A 159 -13.68 -8.94 0.18
CA PRO A 159 -13.24 -9.81 1.25
C PRO A 159 -14.53 -10.50 1.69
N ALA A 160 -14.58 -11.82 1.61
CA ALA A 160 -15.78 -12.56 1.94
C ALA A 160 -16.33 -11.88 3.19
N PRO A 161 -17.63 -11.53 3.26
CA PRO A 161 -18.17 -10.81 4.41
C PRO A 161 -17.54 -11.51 5.61
N PRO A 162 -16.98 -10.78 6.58
CA PRO A 162 -16.27 -11.40 7.68
C PRO A 162 -17.16 -12.57 8.10
N PRO A 163 -16.64 -13.80 8.13
CA PRO A 163 -17.47 -14.97 8.37
C PRO A 163 -18.38 -14.56 9.51
N ALA A 164 -19.69 -14.77 9.35
CA ALA A 164 -20.68 -14.41 10.37
C ALA A 164 -20.06 -14.87 11.68
N PRO A 165 -20.08 -14.05 12.77
CA PRO A 165 -19.27 -14.30 13.94
C PRO A 165 -19.29 -15.79 14.20
N GLU A 166 -18.15 -16.44 13.93
CA GLU A 166 -18.03 -17.88 14.12
C GLU A 166 -18.49 -18.09 15.55
N THR A 167 -19.53 -18.86 15.72
CA THR A 167 -19.88 -19.45 17.02
C THR A 167 -18.55 -19.85 17.61
N PRO A 168 -18.15 -19.35 18.81
CA PRO A 168 -16.78 -19.49 19.32
C PRO A 168 -16.32 -20.91 19.04
N ALA A 169 -15.33 -21.09 18.17
CA ALA A 169 -14.83 -22.40 17.81
C ALA A 169 -14.49 -23.10 19.12
N GLU A 170 -15.04 -24.28 19.35
CA GLU A 170 -14.75 -25.04 20.55
C GLU A 170 -13.25 -25.03 20.80
N PRO A 171 -12.78 -24.61 21.97
CA PRO A 171 -11.37 -24.40 22.23
C PRO A 171 -10.63 -25.71 21.98
N LYS A 172 -9.72 -25.68 20.98
CA LYS A 172 -8.96 -26.88 20.60
C LYS A 172 -8.23 -27.45 21.82
N PRO A 173 -8.32 -28.76 22.09
CA PRO A 173 -7.64 -29.37 23.21
C PRO A 173 -6.12 -29.26 23.05
N ARG A 174 -5.38 -29.32 24.18
CA ARG A 174 -3.91 -29.34 24.18
C ARG A 174 -3.37 -30.45 23.29
N THR A 175 -2.22 -30.21 22.68
CA THR A 175 -1.53 -31.23 21.86
C THR A 175 -0.85 -32.28 22.77
N ALA A 176 -0.61 -33.46 22.22
CA ALA A 176 0.20 -34.49 22.91
C ALA A 176 1.59 -34.01 23.30
N ALA A 177 2.21 -33.17 22.45
CA ALA A 177 3.49 -32.53 22.74
C ALA A 177 3.43 -31.62 23.98
N GLN A 178 2.40 -30.78 24.08
CA GLN A 178 2.22 -29.92 25.25
C GLN A 178 1.94 -30.73 26.53
N ALA A 179 1.16 -31.80 26.45
CA ALA A 179 0.94 -32.69 27.56
C ALA A 179 2.26 -33.30 28.06
N LYS A 180 3.11 -33.78 27.15
CA LYS A 180 4.42 -34.33 27.45
C LYS A 180 5.34 -33.29 28.12
N THR A 181 5.43 -32.09 27.56
CA THR A 181 6.23 -30.99 28.12
C THR A 181 5.80 -30.63 29.55
N ILE A 182 4.50 -30.59 29.84
CA ILE A 182 3.98 -30.35 31.21
C ILE A 182 4.47 -31.45 32.17
N THR A 183 4.37 -32.70 31.79
CA THR A 183 4.83 -33.82 32.59
C THR A 183 6.32 -33.75 32.86
N GLU A 184 7.13 -33.53 31.82
CA GLU A 184 8.58 -33.42 31.93
C GLU A 184 9.05 -32.32 32.90
N ILE A 185 8.38 -31.12 32.83
CA ILE A 185 8.72 -30.02 33.74
C ILE A 185 8.28 -30.36 35.17
N VAL A 186 7.13 -30.94 35.40
CA VAL A 186 6.60 -31.35 36.71
C VAL A 186 7.53 -32.36 37.37
N GLU A 187 8.00 -33.37 36.63
CA GLU A 187 8.97 -34.36 37.09
C GLU A 187 10.32 -33.72 37.43
N LEU A 188 10.79 -32.81 36.58
CA LEU A 188 12.08 -32.11 36.78
C LEU A 188 12.13 -31.27 38.06
N ILE A 189 11.03 -30.61 38.41
CA ILE A 189 10.92 -29.79 39.64
C ILE A 189 10.45 -30.58 40.86
N GLY A 190 10.18 -31.89 40.70
CA GLY A 190 9.76 -32.77 41.80
C GLY A 190 8.36 -32.46 42.34
N LEU A 191 7.45 -31.90 41.52
CA LEU A 191 6.11 -31.53 41.95
C LEU A 191 5.19 -32.77 42.00
N SER A 192 4.42 -32.94 43.05
CA SER A 192 3.42 -34.01 43.09
C SER A 192 2.25 -33.72 42.18
N ASP A 193 1.53 -34.76 41.68
CA ASP A 193 0.35 -34.59 40.84
C ASP A 193 -0.72 -33.69 41.48
N LYS A 194 -0.86 -33.82 42.81
CA LYS A 194 -1.80 -33.02 43.57
C LYS A 194 -1.44 -31.55 43.61
N ASP A 195 -0.14 -31.22 43.74
CA ASP A 195 0.33 -29.84 43.76
C ASP A 195 0.28 -29.25 42.35
N ARG A 196 0.65 -30.04 41.32
CA ARG A 196 0.49 -29.64 39.90
C ARG A 196 -0.97 -29.23 39.63
N ASP A 197 -1.94 -30.07 40.04
CA ASP A 197 -3.36 -29.82 39.77
C ASP A 197 -3.88 -28.61 40.53
N LYS A 198 -3.33 -28.34 41.72
CA LYS A 198 -3.60 -27.14 42.52
C LYS A 198 -3.10 -25.90 41.83
N TYR A 199 -1.85 -25.88 41.31
CA TYR A 199 -1.28 -24.76 40.58
C TYR A 199 -2.03 -24.51 39.29
N ILE A 200 -2.37 -25.56 38.53
CA ILE A 200 -3.15 -25.41 37.31
C ILE A 200 -4.55 -24.84 37.60
N ALA A 201 -5.20 -25.23 38.67
CA ALA A 201 -6.51 -24.69 39.06
C ALA A 201 -6.41 -23.20 39.48
N GLU A 202 -5.31 -22.80 40.11
CA GLU A 202 -5.05 -21.41 40.48
C GLU A 202 -4.77 -20.54 39.24
N TRP A 203 -3.95 -21.02 38.32
CA TRP A 203 -3.56 -20.27 37.11
C TRP A 203 -4.68 -20.21 36.06
N ILE A 204 -5.54 -21.23 36.01
CA ILE A 204 -6.65 -21.35 35.03
C ILE A 204 -7.94 -21.72 35.78
N PRO A 205 -8.54 -20.77 36.50
CA PRO A 205 -9.68 -21.05 37.42
C PRO A 205 -10.95 -21.55 36.71
N ASN A 206 -11.15 -21.19 35.44
CA ASN A 206 -12.35 -21.56 34.68
C ASN A 206 -12.08 -22.65 33.60
N ARG A 207 -11.07 -23.48 33.81
CA ARG A 207 -10.73 -24.53 32.84
C ARG A 207 -11.77 -25.60 32.73
N GLY A 208 -11.94 -26.19 31.52
CA GLY A 208 -12.71 -27.40 31.32
C GLY A 208 -12.04 -28.68 31.86
N LYS A 209 -12.60 -29.84 31.56
CA LYS A 209 -12.00 -31.15 31.93
C LYS A 209 -10.59 -31.37 31.36
N THR A 210 -10.31 -30.78 30.18
CA THR A 210 -9.04 -30.88 29.51
C THR A 210 -8.54 -29.47 29.19
N LEU A 211 -7.26 -29.18 29.37
CA LEU A 211 -6.67 -27.91 28.98
C LEU A 211 -6.79 -27.70 27.48
N THR A 212 -7.13 -26.51 27.06
CA THR A 212 -7.05 -26.07 25.66
C THR A 212 -5.60 -25.82 25.26
N LEU A 213 -5.35 -25.67 23.95
CA LEU A 213 -4.02 -25.37 23.41
C LEU A 213 -3.41 -24.08 24.02
N PHE A 214 -4.24 -23.07 24.24
CA PHE A 214 -3.82 -21.80 24.83
C PHE A 214 -3.52 -21.93 26.34
N GLU A 215 -4.42 -22.56 27.07
CA GLU A 215 -4.24 -22.80 28.52
C GLU A 215 -3.00 -23.66 28.80
N ALA A 216 -2.75 -24.70 27.97
CA ALA A 216 -1.54 -25.51 28.09
C ALA A 216 -0.25 -24.71 27.88
N LYS A 217 -0.26 -23.73 26.96
CA LYS A 217 0.87 -22.83 26.79
C LYS A 217 1.12 -21.98 28.03
N THR A 218 0.09 -21.40 28.62
CA THR A 218 0.19 -20.62 29.86
C THR A 218 0.71 -21.47 31.03
N VAL A 219 0.22 -22.71 31.16
CA VAL A 219 0.71 -23.64 32.20
C VAL A 219 2.21 -23.96 32.02
N ILE A 220 2.65 -24.21 30.79
CA ILE A 220 4.08 -24.46 30.49
C ILE A 220 4.96 -23.25 30.87
N GLU A 221 4.51 -22.04 30.54
CA GLU A 221 5.23 -20.80 30.87
C GLU A 221 5.35 -20.63 32.40
N ARG A 222 4.25 -20.82 33.13
CA ARG A 222 4.21 -20.72 34.60
C ARG A 222 5.06 -21.80 35.31
N LEU A 223 5.03 -23.03 34.81
CA LEU A 223 5.89 -24.11 35.35
C LEU A 223 7.37 -23.80 35.15
N ARG A 224 7.77 -23.21 34.04
CA ARG A 224 9.15 -22.77 33.76
C ARG A 224 9.56 -21.62 34.68
N GLU A 225 8.67 -20.68 34.98
CA GLU A 225 8.95 -19.61 35.97
C GLU A 225 9.16 -20.22 37.37
N LEU A 226 8.33 -21.17 37.78
CA LEU A 226 8.46 -21.89 39.06
C LEU A 226 9.79 -22.67 39.11
N GLN A 227 10.18 -23.35 38.04
CA GLN A 227 11.45 -24.05 37.95
C GLN A 227 12.62 -23.08 38.19
N LYS A 228 12.65 -21.93 37.52
CA LYS A 228 13.70 -20.93 37.71
C LYS A 228 13.77 -20.38 39.12
N SER A 229 12.63 -20.19 39.77
CA SER A 229 12.57 -19.75 41.19
C SER A 229 13.18 -20.77 42.14
N LEU A 230 12.90 -22.05 41.91
CA LEU A 230 13.45 -23.14 42.76
C LEU A 230 14.96 -23.41 42.50
N GLU A 231 15.47 -23.06 41.31
CA GLU A 231 16.90 -23.15 40.97
C GLU A 231 17.70 -21.95 41.50
N GLY A 232 17.04 -20.77 41.66
CA GLY A 232 17.68 -19.55 42.18
C GLY A 232 17.80 -19.48 43.70
N ASP A 233 17.12 -20.33 44.44
CA ASP A 233 17.17 -20.43 45.91
C ASP A 233 18.16 -21.52 46.39
N LYS A 234 18.96 -22.09 45.52
CA LYS A 234 20.08 -23.00 45.84
C LYS A 234 21.41 -22.32 45.61
#